data_a1ce50fde381a7139e93a62a10ec6ec4
#
_entry.id   a1ce50fde381a7139e93a62a10ec6ec4
#
_cell.length_a   1.000
_cell.length_b   1.000
_cell.length_c   1.000
_cell.angle_alpha   90.00
_cell.angle_beta   90.00
_cell.angle_gamma   90.00
#
_symmetry.space_group_name_H-M   'P 1'
#
loop_
_entity.id
_entity.type
_entity.pdbx_description
1 polymer ?
#
loop_
_entity_poly.entity_id
_entity_poly.type
_entity_poly.pdbx_seq_one_letter_code
_entity_poly.pdbx_strand_id
1 'polypeptide(L)'
;MYKQALRGRSILVIEEEPHIACSLADLFRQAGATVFAAGKLRDALYMAEHPALSAAVINLRIGEDTTAGICRRLSHLGIPFMFHTRYDTTEASRNWPKAPVVSKPADSALVVNTVAMLMH
;
A
#
# COMPACT_ATOMS: atom_id res chain seq x y z
N MET A 1 0.48 -20.54 -7.66
CA MET A 1 1.10 -19.31 -8.19
C MET A 1 0.15 -18.15 -8.16
N TYR A 2 0.63 -17.00 -7.80
CA TYR A 2 -0.21 -15.81 -7.77
C TYR A 2 -0.11 -14.95 -9.04
N LYS A 3 0.34 -15.53 -10.16
CA LYS A 3 0.64 -14.79 -11.40
C LYS A 3 -0.50 -13.94 -11.94
N GLN A 4 -1.72 -14.28 -11.71
CA GLN A 4 -2.89 -13.48 -12.11
C GLN A 4 -3.79 -13.18 -10.91
N ALA A 5 -3.25 -13.32 -9.71
CA ALA A 5 -4.02 -13.18 -8.46
C ALA A 5 -4.64 -11.79 -8.31
N LEU A 6 -4.02 -10.77 -8.90
CA LEU A 6 -4.47 -9.39 -8.80
C LEU A 6 -5.00 -8.83 -10.12
N ARG A 7 -5.36 -9.71 -11.03
CA ARG A 7 -5.89 -9.31 -12.32
C ARG A 7 -7.14 -8.45 -12.15
N GLY A 8 -7.15 -7.30 -12.82
CA GLY A 8 -8.26 -6.36 -12.74
C GLY A 8 -8.25 -5.49 -11.49
N ARG A 9 -7.24 -5.64 -10.63
CA ARG A 9 -7.11 -4.83 -9.42
C ARG A 9 -6.18 -3.65 -9.65
N SER A 10 -6.41 -2.56 -8.92
CA SER A 10 -5.56 -1.37 -8.97
C SER A 10 -5.00 -1.11 -7.58
N ILE A 11 -3.67 -1.07 -7.49
CA ILE A 11 -2.96 -0.97 -6.21
C ILE A 11 -2.23 0.36 -6.14
N LEU A 12 -2.41 1.07 -5.04
CA LEU A 12 -1.67 2.29 -4.73
C LEU A 12 -0.48 1.93 -3.83
N VAL A 13 0.72 2.29 -4.27
CA VAL A 13 1.95 2.09 -3.49
C VAL A 13 2.44 3.46 -3.04
N ILE A 14 2.43 3.69 -1.73
CA ILE A 14 2.88 4.94 -1.11
C ILE A 14 4.23 4.69 -0.47
N GLU A 15 5.30 5.04 -1.18
CA GLU A 15 6.66 4.72 -0.81
C GLU A 15 7.62 5.76 -1.36
N GLU A 16 8.44 6.38 -0.49
CA GLU A 16 9.39 7.40 -0.94
C GLU A 16 10.71 6.84 -1.48
N GLU A 17 11.06 5.60 -1.13
CA GLU A 17 12.31 4.98 -1.61
C GLU A 17 12.09 4.37 -3.00
N PRO A 18 12.69 4.96 -4.07
CA PRO A 18 12.38 4.54 -5.44
C PRO A 18 12.64 3.07 -5.73
N HIS A 19 13.71 2.49 -5.19
CA HIS A 19 14.02 1.08 -5.45
C HIS A 19 13.00 0.13 -4.82
N ILE A 20 12.45 0.50 -3.67
CA ILE A 20 11.39 -0.30 -3.03
C ILE A 20 10.09 -0.13 -3.80
N ALA A 21 9.74 1.11 -4.17
CA ALA A 21 8.55 1.37 -4.96
C ALA A 21 8.57 0.62 -6.29
N CYS A 22 9.70 0.63 -6.99
CA CYS A 22 9.86 -0.09 -8.27
C CYS A 22 9.74 -1.60 -8.08
N SER A 23 10.39 -2.14 -7.06
CA SER A 23 10.35 -3.57 -6.78
C SER A 23 8.92 -4.05 -6.50
N LEU A 24 8.18 -3.31 -5.68
CA LEU A 24 6.77 -3.61 -5.41
C LEU A 24 5.92 -3.49 -6.66
N ALA A 25 6.08 -2.40 -7.41
CA ALA A 25 5.31 -2.17 -8.63
C ALA A 25 5.50 -3.29 -9.64
N ASP A 26 6.74 -3.75 -9.83
CA ASP A 26 7.04 -4.82 -10.77
C ASP A 26 6.33 -6.12 -10.37
N LEU A 27 6.37 -6.48 -9.09
CA LEU A 27 5.72 -7.70 -8.63
C LEU A 27 4.20 -7.60 -8.70
N PHE A 28 3.62 -6.44 -8.36
CA PHE A 28 2.18 -6.25 -8.50
C PHE A 28 1.74 -6.37 -9.95
N ARG A 29 2.51 -5.79 -10.88
CA ARG A 29 2.20 -5.90 -12.31
C ARG A 29 2.30 -7.34 -12.80
N GLN A 30 3.30 -8.08 -12.32
CA GLN A 30 3.43 -9.50 -12.64
C GLN A 30 2.24 -10.31 -12.15
N ALA A 31 1.60 -9.88 -11.08
CA ALA A 31 0.40 -10.51 -10.55
C ALA A 31 -0.89 -10.04 -11.26
N GLY A 32 -0.75 -9.18 -12.27
CA GLY A 32 -1.88 -8.73 -13.09
C GLY A 32 -2.47 -7.37 -12.69
N ALA A 33 -1.92 -6.70 -11.67
CA ALA A 33 -2.46 -5.45 -11.18
C ALA A 33 -2.02 -4.24 -12.01
N THR A 34 -2.85 -3.20 -11.98
CA THR A 34 -2.46 -1.85 -12.36
C THR A 34 -1.89 -1.18 -11.10
N VAL A 35 -0.78 -0.45 -11.24
CA VAL A 35 -0.10 0.14 -10.09
C VAL A 35 -0.02 1.65 -10.23
N PHE A 36 -0.39 2.34 -9.15
CA PHE A 36 -0.17 3.77 -8.98
C PHE A 36 0.88 3.90 -7.87
N ALA A 37 1.95 4.63 -8.13
CA ALA A 37 3.02 4.81 -7.15
C ALA A 37 3.18 6.28 -6.80
N ALA A 38 3.23 6.58 -5.51
CA ALA A 38 3.40 7.94 -5.01
C ALA A 38 4.52 7.97 -3.98
N GLY A 39 5.50 8.86 -4.21
CA GLY A 39 6.60 9.10 -3.27
C GLY A 39 6.44 10.41 -2.51
N LYS A 40 5.37 11.15 -2.75
CA LYS A 40 5.06 12.42 -2.09
C LYS A 40 3.62 12.42 -1.59
N LEU A 41 3.41 13.08 -0.46
CA LEU A 41 2.08 13.12 0.17
C LEU A 41 1.02 13.68 -0.77
N ARG A 42 1.32 14.76 -1.48
CA ARG A 42 0.35 15.37 -2.40
C ARG A 42 -0.11 14.41 -3.49
N ASP A 43 0.83 13.67 -4.08
CA ASP A 43 0.50 12.70 -5.13
C ASP A 43 -0.31 11.55 -4.56
N ALA A 44 0.04 11.08 -3.37
CA ALA A 44 -0.68 10.01 -2.69
C ALA A 44 -2.13 10.41 -2.39
N LEU A 45 -2.34 11.64 -1.91
CA LEU A 45 -3.68 12.15 -1.63
C LEU A 45 -4.52 12.20 -2.91
N TYR A 46 -3.93 12.64 -4.01
CA TYR A 46 -4.62 12.67 -5.30
C TYR A 46 -4.98 11.27 -5.78
N MET A 47 -4.02 10.36 -5.75
CA MET A 47 -4.22 8.98 -6.23
C MET A 47 -5.19 8.18 -5.36
N ALA A 48 -5.29 8.50 -4.07
CA ALA A 48 -6.21 7.83 -3.16
C ALA A 48 -7.68 8.03 -3.54
N GLU A 49 -7.99 9.04 -4.34
CA GLU A 49 -9.35 9.32 -4.81
C GLU A 49 -9.70 8.59 -6.12
N HIS A 50 -8.78 7.80 -6.67
CA HIS A 50 -9.04 7.11 -7.93
C HIS A 50 -10.20 6.12 -7.76
N PRO A 51 -11.24 6.20 -8.62
CA PRO A 51 -12.47 5.41 -8.40
C PRO A 51 -12.29 3.90 -8.54
N ALA A 52 -11.25 3.45 -9.25
CA ALA A 52 -11.00 2.03 -9.45
C ALA A 52 -10.03 1.42 -8.44
N LEU A 53 -9.60 2.18 -7.43
CA LEU A 53 -8.59 1.72 -6.49
C LEU A 53 -9.09 0.54 -5.66
N SER A 54 -8.31 -0.53 -5.62
CA SER A 54 -8.68 -1.78 -4.94
C SER A 54 -8.06 -1.92 -3.55
N ALA A 55 -6.81 -1.49 -3.40
CA ALA A 55 -6.08 -1.60 -2.14
C ALA A 55 -4.84 -0.69 -2.16
N ALA A 56 -4.22 -0.51 -1.01
CA ALA A 56 -3.02 0.31 -0.91
C ALA A 56 -1.97 -0.32 0.01
N VAL A 57 -0.70 -0.07 -0.33
CA VAL A 57 0.46 -0.35 0.52
C VAL A 57 0.99 0.99 0.99
N ILE A 58 1.11 1.18 2.29
CA ILE A 58 1.38 2.48 2.87
C ILE A 58 2.59 2.45 3.79
N ASN A 59 3.57 3.32 3.52
CA ASN A 59 4.58 3.64 4.51
C ASN A 59 3.97 4.67 5.48
N LEU A 60 4.23 4.55 6.78
CA LEU A 60 3.67 5.45 7.79
C LEU A 60 4.07 6.90 7.60
N ARG A 61 5.23 7.13 7.00
CA ARG A 61 5.75 8.47 6.77
C ARG A 61 6.31 8.58 5.36
N ILE A 62 6.13 9.75 4.77
CA ILE A 62 6.76 10.13 3.50
C ILE A 62 7.52 11.44 3.77
N GLY A 63 8.85 11.38 3.75
CA GLY A 63 9.66 12.51 4.21
C GLY A 63 9.36 12.77 5.68
N GLU A 64 8.94 13.98 5.98
CA GLU A 64 8.56 14.37 7.35
C GLU A 64 7.05 14.29 7.58
N ASP A 65 6.27 13.93 6.56
CA ASP A 65 4.82 13.89 6.66
C ASP A 65 4.31 12.53 7.11
N THR A 66 3.26 12.53 7.91
CA THR A 66 2.55 11.30 8.27
C THR A 66 1.49 10.97 7.21
N THR A 67 1.24 9.69 7.01
CA THR A 67 0.21 9.22 6.07
C THR A 67 -1.15 8.97 6.75
N ALA A 68 -1.31 9.41 7.99
CA ALA A 68 -2.55 9.19 8.75
C ALA A 68 -3.80 9.71 8.03
N GLY A 69 -3.71 10.87 7.39
CA GLY A 69 -4.83 11.43 6.63
C GLY A 69 -5.26 10.56 5.46
N ILE A 70 -4.29 9.94 4.79
CA ILE A 70 -4.56 9.00 3.70
C ILE A 70 -5.26 7.76 4.24
N CYS A 71 -4.80 7.24 5.36
CA CYS A 71 -5.42 6.08 5.99
C CYS A 71 -6.88 6.36 6.35
N ARG A 72 -7.17 7.52 6.92
CA ARG A 72 -8.55 7.92 7.23
C ARG A 72 -9.40 7.98 5.96
N ARG A 73 -8.86 8.55 4.90
CA ARG A 73 -9.60 8.68 3.63
C ARG A 73 -9.88 7.32 3.00
N LEU A 74 -8.87 6.45 2.92
CA LEU A 74 -9.04 5.11 2.38
C LEU A 74 -10.04 4.29 3.21
N SER A 75 -9.95 4.42 4.52
CA SER A 75 -10.88 3.74 5.43
C SER A 75 -12.33 4.21 5.20
N HIS A 76 -12.51 5.52 5.05
CA HIS A 76 -13.83 6.10 4.73
C HIS A 76 -14.37 5.59 3.40
N LEU A 77 -13.50 5.41 2.41
CA LEU A 77 -13.89 4.91 1.08
C LEU A 77 -14.03 3.39 1.02
N GLY A 78 -13.76 2.69 2.12
CA GLY A 78 -13.85 1.24 2.16
C GLY A 78 -12.72 0.53 1.43
N ILE A 79 -11.60 1.19 1.19
CA ILE A 79 -10.46 0.63 0.49
C ILE A 79 -9.49 0.02 1.52
N PRO A 80 -9.24 -1.29 1.46
CA PRO A 80 -8.33 -1.94 2.39
C PRO A 80 -6.89 -1.53 2.13
N PHE A 81 -6.09 -1.53 3.20
CA PHE A 81 -4.68 -1.18 3.09
C PHE A 81 -3.85 -1.95 4.10
N MET A 82 -2.54 -1.96 3.86
CA MET A 82 -1.56 -2.53 4.76
C MET A 82 -0.42 -1.54 4.94
N PHE A 83 0.33 -1.71 6.03
CA PHE A 83 1.52 -0.91 6.27
C PHE A 83 2.79 -1.68 5.89
N HIS A 84 3.68 -1.03 5.17
CA HIS A 84 5.02 -1.53 4.88
C HIS A 84 5.99 -0.44 5.29
N THR A 85 6.63 -0.60 6.45
CA THR A 85 7.33 0.50 7.10
C THR A 85 8.42 0.01 8.04
N ARG A 86 9.39 0.88 8.32
CA ARG A 86 10.41 0.64 9.35
C ARG A 86 10.09 1.36 10.66
N TYR A 87 9.04 2.15 10.68
CA TYR A 87 8.67 2.94 11.84
C TYR A 87 7.82 2.16 12.83
N ASP A 88 7.75 2.63 14.07
CA ASP A 88 6.92 2.05 15.10
C ASP A 88 5.44 2.12 14.67
N THR A 89 4.78 0.97 14.68
CA THR A 89 3.40 0.84 14.21
C THR A 89 2.38 0.72 15.34
N THR A 90 2.78 0.94 16.58
CA THR A 90 1.90 0.77 17.73
C THR A 90 0.64 1.62 17.62
N GLU A 91 0.79 2.90 17.32
CA GLU A 91 -0.37 3.81 17.18
C GLU A 91 -1.20 3.46 15.96
N ALA A 92 -0.55 3.17 14.82
CA ALA A 92 -1.24 2.81 13.59
C ALA A 92 -2.06 1.54 13.77
N SER A 93 -1.49 0.54 14.43
CA SER A 93 -2.20 -0.73 14.68
C SER A 93 -3.39 -0.54 15.61
N ARG A 94 -3.30 0.41 16.54
CA ARG A 94 -4.40 0.75 17.43
C ARG A 94 -5.54 1.43 16.67
N ASN A 95 -5.20 2.34 15.76
CA ASN A 95 -6.19 3.09 14.98
C ASN A 95 -6.79 2.27 13.85
N TRP A 96 -6.00 1.37 13.25
CA TRP A 96 -6.43 0.53 12.13
C TRP A 96 -6.06 -0.93 12.41
N PRO A 97 -6.77 -1.58 13.35
CA PRO A 97 -6.40 -2.93 13.78
C PRO A 97 -6.55 -4.00 12.70
N LYS A 98 -7.31 -3.73 11.64
CA LYS A 98 -7.48 -4.68 10.54
C LYS A 98 -6.39 -4.56 9.48
N ALA A 99 -5.58 -3.52 9.52
CA ALA A 99 -4.52 -3.32 8.54
C ALA A 99 -3.29 -4.16 8.92
N PRO A 100 -2.89 -5.10 8.07
CA PRO A 100 -1.66 -5.86 8.32
C PRO A 100 -0.44 -4.96 8.32
N VAL A 101 0.60 -5.39 9.01
CA VAL A 101 1.89 -4.70 9.06
C VAL A 101 2.98 -5.65 8.60
N VAL A 102 3.77 -5.21 7.62
CA VAL A 102 4.99 -5.89 7.20
C VAL A 102 6.15 -4.93 7.45
N SER A 103 7.00 -5.27 8.40
CA SER A 103 8.11 -4.42 8.79
C SER A 103 9.25 -4.51 7.78
N LYS A 104 9.90 -3.37 7.49
CA LYS A 104 11.11 -3.34 6.67
C LYS A 104 12.33 -3.75 7.49
N PRO A 105 13.31 -4.42 6.88
CA PRO A 105 13.32 -4.90 5.51
C PRO A 105 12.46 -6.15 5.36
N ALA A 106 11.83 -6.30 4.20
CA ALA A 106 11.01 -7.47 3.90
C ALA A 106 11.11 -7.80 2.42
N ASP A 107 10.89 -9.08 2.10
CA ASP A 107 10.78 -9.51 0.72
C ASP A 107 9.53 -8.88 0.10
N SER A 108 9.67 -8.27 -1.07
CA SER A 108 8.55 -7.65 -1.78
C SER A 108 7.44 -8.65 -2.08
N ALA A 109 7.78 -9.93 -2.28
CA ALA A 109 6.77 -10.98 -2.48
C ALA A 109 5.84 -11.12 -1.28
N LEU A 110 6.36 -10.96 -0.06
CA LEU A 110 5.53 -10.99 1.15
C LEU A 110 4.51 -9.86 1.15
N VAL A 111 4.91 -8.67 0.73
CA VAL A 111 4.01 -7.52 0.64
C VAL A 111 2.91 -7.79 -0.38
N VAL A 112 3.27 -8.30 -1.55
CA VAL A 112 2.29 -8.60 -2.61
C VAL A 112 1.30 -9.67 -2.15
N ASN A 113 1.78 -10.74 -1.50
CA ASN A 113 0.90 -11.79 -0.98
C ASN A 113 -0.03 -11.25 0.10
N THR A 114 0.46 -10.37 0.95
CA THR A 114 -0.37 -9.73 1.99
C THR A 114 -1.51 -8.93 1.38
N VAL A 115 -1.22 -8.14 0.35
CA VAL A 115 -2.25 -7.37 -0.36
C VAL A 115 -3.28 -8.31 -1.01
N ALA A 116 -2.82 -9.38 -1.65
CA ALA A 116 -3.73 -10.35 -2.26
C ALA A 116 -4.72 -10.92 -1.24
N MET A 117 -4.25 -11.17 -0.02
CA MET A 117 -5.11 -11.68 1.05
C MET A 117 -6.14 -10.65 1.53
N LEU A 118 -5.83 -9.37 1.44
CA LEU A 118 -6.75 -8.30 1.86
C LEU A 118 -8.02 -8.26 1.02
N MET A 119 -7.95 -8.74 -0.20
CA MET A 119 -9.04 -8.63 -1.17
C MET A 119 -9.86 -9.91 -1.33
N HIS A 120 -9.68 -10.83 -0.41
CA HIS A 120 -10.43 -12.10 -0.43
C HIS A 120 -11.42 -12.22 0.72
#